data_49c14a8cc9c83256a9dc537dcb24a024
#
_entry.id   49c14a8cc9c83256a9dc537dcb24a024
#
_cell.length_a   1.000
_cell.length_b   1.000
_cell.length_c   1.000
_cell.angle_alpha   90.00
_cell.angle_beta   90.00
_cell.angle_gamma   90.00
#
_symmetry.space_group_name_H-M   'P 1'
#
loop_
_entity.id
_entity.type
_entity.pdbx_description
1 polymer ?
#
loop_
_entity_poly.entity_id
_entity_poly.type
_entity_poly.pdbx_seq_one_letter_code
_entity_poly.pdbx_strand_id
1 'polypeptide(L)'
;HCLLPVELYLEIKMSEFPKSARVVIIGGGAVGASALFHLAKAGWTDCILIEKNELTAGSTWHAAGNVPTFSTSWSIMNMQRYSTELYSGLAQEVDYPMNYHMTGSIRLGHSKERMQEFERAKGMGQYQGMDISILGLDEIKNKYPFIETHDLKGALYDPSDGDIDPAQLT
;
A
#
# COMPACT_ATOMS: atom_id res chain seq x y z
N HIS A 1 -13.68 -14.54 24.27
CA HIS A 1 -14.87 -14.92 23.51
C HIS A 1 -16.09 -14.29 24.17
N CYS A 2 -16.39 -13.04 23.86
CA CYS A 2 -17.66 -12.43 24.15
C CYS A 2 -18.35 -12.21 22.81
N LEU A 3 -19.04 -13.24 22.32
CA LEU A 3 -19.99 -13.10 21.22
C LEU A 3 -21.20 -12.38 21.82
N LEU A 4 -21.33 -11.10 21.54
CA LEU A 4 -22.60 -10.40 21.76
C LEU A 4 -23.66 -11.07 20.87
N PRO A 5 -24.88 -11.32 21.39
CA PRO A 5 -25.93 -11.94 20.60
C PRO A 5 -26.25 -11.09 19.37
N VAL A 6 -26.48 -11.74 18.23
CA VAL A 6 -26.84 -11.12 16.95
C VAL A 6 -28.03 -10.17 17.07
N GLU A 7 -28.91 -10.41 18.03
CA GLU A 7 -30.05 -9.57 18.37
C GLU A 7 -29.68 -8.18 18.91
N LEU A 8 -28.51 -8.04 19.54
CA LEU A 8 -28.02 -6.74 20.02
C LEU A 8 -27.48 -5.84 18.88
N TYR A 9 -27.11 -6.44 17.74
CA TYR A 9 -26.69 -5.71 16.54
C TYR A 9 -27.87 -5.09 15.76
N LEU A 10 -29.07 -5.64 15.91
CA LEU A 10 -30.26 -5.17 15.21
C LEU A 10 -31.01 -4.04 15.96
N GLU A 11 -30.67 -3.77 17.22
CA GLU A 11 -31.22 -2.65 17.99
C GLU A 11 -30.36 -1.38 18.04
N ILE A 12 -29.38 -1.23 17.15
CA ILE A 12 -28.86 0.12 16.85
C ILE A 12 -30.01 0.84 16.14
N LYS A 13 -30.84 1.46 16.93
CA LYS A 13 -32.01 2.23 16.46
C LYS A 13 -31.54 3.20 15.42
N MET A 14 -32.11 3.15 14.23
CA MET A 14 -31.89 4.14 13.14
C MET A 14 -32.11 5.59 13.61
N SER A 15 -32.63 5.79 14.82
CA SER A 15 -32.79 7.08 15.49
C SER A 15 -31.51 7.70 16.03
N GLU A 16 -30.39 6.98 16.04
CA GLU A 16 -29.12 7.44 16.62
C GLU A 16 -28.05 7.81 15.56
N PHE A 17 -28.34 7.71 14.27
CA PHE A 17 -27.46 8.25 13.28
C PHE A 17 -27.30 9.77 13.45
N PRO A 18 -26.07 10.29 13.48
CA PRO A 18 -25.85 11.71 13.58
C PRO A 18 -26.51 12.44 12.40
N LYS A 19 -27.29 13.49 12.71
CA LYS A 19 -28.02 14.29 11.71
C LYS A 19 -27.11 15.20 10.91
N SER A 20 -25.88 15.40 11.37
CA SER A 20 -24.86 16.23 10.75
C SER A 20 -23.48 15.75 11.17
N ALA A 21 -22.49 15.99 10.33
CA ALA A 21 -21.09 15.81 10.65
C ALA A 21 -20.26 16.92 9.96
N ARG A 22 -19.12 17.23 10.51
CA ARG A 22 -18.19 18.18 9.92
C ARG A 22 -17.60 17.67 8.61
N VAL A 23 -17.34 16.36 8.52
CA VAL A 23 -16.87 15.68 7.32
C VAL A 23 -17.65 14.40 7.11
N VAL A 24 -18.15 14.20 5.90
CA VAL A 24 -18.76 12.95 5.47
C VAL A 24 -17.90 12.37 4.34
N ILE A 25 -17.38 11.17 4.56
CA ILE A 25 -16.59 10.40 3.59
C ILE A 25 -17.54 9.38 2.94
N ILE A 26 -17.62 9.37 1.63
CA ILE A 26 -18.45 8.43 0.88
C ILE A 26 -17.56 7.39 0.23
N GLY A 27 -17.69 6.14 0.66
CA GLY A 27 -16.96 4.98 0.18
C GLY A 27 -15.98 4.41 1.22
N GLY A 28 -16.15 3.13 1.55
CA GLY A 28 -15.38 2.38 2.54
C GLY A 28 -14.25 1.54 1.94
N GLY A 29 -13.62 2.01 0.85
CA GLY A 29 -12.39 1.42 0.32
C GLY A 29 -11.15 2.08 0.93
N ALA A 30 -9.94 1.65 0.48
CA ALA A 30 -8.65 2.13 0.99
C ALA A 30 -8.53 3.66 1.06
N VAL A 31 -9.06 4.38 0.08
CA VAL A 31 -9.00 5.86 0.05
C VAL A 31 -9.88 6.47 1.16
N GLY A 32 -11.12 5.98 1.31
CA GLY A 32 -12.03 6.50 2.32
C GLY A 32 -11.59 6.17 3.74
N ALA A 33 -11.15 4.93 3.98
CA ALA A 33 -10.61 4.51 5.26
C ALA A 33 -9.35 5.31 5.62
N SER A 34 -8.41 5.48 4.67
CA SER A 34 -7.23 6.30 4.85
C SER A 34 -7.58 7.76 5.19
N ALA A 35 -8.56 8.35 4.50
CA ALA A 35 -9.00 9.72 4.80
C ALA A 35 -9.57 9.83 6.22
N LEU A 36 -10.41 8.86 6.63
CA LEU A 36 -10.96 8.82 7.99
C LEU A 36 -9.86 8.67 9.04
N PHE A 37 -8.93 7.75 8.84
CA PHE A 37 -7.78 7.52 9.71
C PHE A 37 -6.97 8.81 9.91
N HIS A 38 -6.60 9.48 8.82
CA HIS A 38 -5.78 10.69 8.90
C HIS A 38 -6.52 11.88 9.52
N LEU A 39 -7.83 12.01 9.27
CA LEU A 39 -8.64 13.02 9.95
C LEU A 39 -8.72 12.76 11.45
N ALA A 40 -8.97 11.51 11.85
CA ALA A 40 -8.96 11.12 13.26
C ALA A 40 -7.59 11.37 13.92
N LYS A 41 -6.51 10.99 13.25
CA LYS A 41 -5.12 11.25 13.70
C LYS A 41 -4.82 12.75 13.85
N ALA A 42 -5.43 13.58 13.00
CA ALA A 42 -5.35 15.03 13.10
C ALA A 42 -6.30 15.65 14.16
N GLY A 43 -7.00 14.83 14.93
CA GLY A 43 -7.91 15.27 16.00
C GLY A 43 -9.32 15.67 15.55
N TRP A 44 -9.73 15.32 14.34
CA TRP A 44 -11.07 15.56 13.83
C TRP A 44 -12.00 14.42 14.26
N THR A 45 -12.82 14.65 15.28
CA THR A 45 -13.70 13.61 15.88
C THR A 45 -15.10 13.59 15.29
N ASP A 46 -15.51 14.65 14.57
CA ASP A 46 -16.83 14.78 13.95
C ASP A 46 -16.74 14.40 12.46
N CYS A 47 -16.40 13.15 12.21
CA CYS A 47 -16.28 12.58 10.87
C CYS A 47 -17.10 11.29 10.76
N ILE A 48 -17.76 11.09 9.62
CA ILE A 48 -18.54 9.90 9.31
C ILE A 48 -18.05 9.32 7.99
N LEU A 49 -17.87 7.99 7.95
CA LEU A 49 -17.68 7.25 6.72
C LEU A 49 -18.96 6.49 6.39
N ILE A 50 -19.43 6.63 5.15
CA ILE A 50 -20.63 5.96 4.65
C ILE A 50 -20.21 5.01 3.52
N GLU A 51 -20.54 3.72 3.66
CA GLU A 51 -20.36 2.70 2.64
C GLU A 51 -21.73 2.05 2.35
N LYS A 52 -22.02 1.84 1.08
CA LYS A 52 -23.30 1.25 0.66
C LYS A 52 -23.35 -0.28 0.77
N ASN A 53 -22.19 -0.92 0.82
CA ASN A 53 -22.00 -2.36 0.96
C ASN A 53 -21.09 -2.63 2.17
N GLU A 54 -20.37 -3.75 2.13
CA GLU A 54 -19.28 -4.03 3.07
C GLU A 54 -18.05 -3.17 2.78
N LEU A 55 -17.23 -2.90 3.80
CA LEU A 55 -15.93 -2.28 3.58
C LEU A 55 -15.14 -3.08 2.55
N THR A 56 -14.35 -2.40 1.73
CA THR A 56 -13.51 -2.98 0.66
C THR A 56 -14.25 -3.59 -0.54
N ALA A 57 -15.57 -3.72 -0.53
CA ALA A 57 -16.35 -4.40 -1.58
C ALA A 57 -16.18 -3.85 -3.00
N GLY A 58 -15.63 -2.64 -3.14
CA GLY A 58 -15.33 -2.01 -4.43
C GLY A 58 -13.98 -2.45 -5.01
N SER A 59 -13.23 -1.49 -5.55
CA SER A 59 -11.94 -1.74 -6.21
C SER A 59 -10.84 -2.23 -5.25
N THR A 60 -10.98 -1.99 -3.96
CA THR A 60 -9.93 -2.28 -2.98
C THR A 60 -9.61 -3.77 -2.92
N TRP A 61 -10.62 -4.64 -2.78
CA TRP A 61 -10.36 -6.07 -2.66
C TRP A 61 -9.87 -6.72 -3.98
N HIS A 62 -10.03 -6.04 -5.12
CA HIS A 62 -9.51 -6.50 -6.42
C HIS A 62 -8.05 -6.09 -6.66
N ALA A 63 -7.46 -5.27 -5.78
CA ALA A 63 -6.10 -4.80 -5.96
C ALA A 63 -5.09 -5.94 -5.72
N ALA A 64 -4.01 -5.93 -6.50
CA ALA A 64 -2.94 -6.94 -6.38
C ALA A 64 -2.12 -6.80 -5.08
N GLY A 65 -2.28 -5.70 -4.35
CA GLY A 65 -1.59 -5.47 -3.09
C GLY A 65 -0.14 -5.02 -3.21
N ASN A 66 0.36 -4.72 -4.41
CA ASN A 66 1.72 -4.22 -4.57
C ASN A 66 1.89 -2.84 -3.93
N VAL A 67 2.95 -2.67 -3.15
CA VAL A 67 3.32 -1.43 -2.47
C VAL A 67 4.67 -0.95 -2.99
N PRO A 68 4.71 -0.23 -4.14
CA PRO A 68 5.94 0.31 -4.69
C PRO A 68 6.35 1.59 -3.96
N THR A 69 7.66 1.80 -3.79
CA THR A 69 8.24 3.02 -3.22
C THR A 69 8.79 3.97 -4.27
N PHE A 70 9.24 3.45 -5.42
CA PHE A 70 9.84 4.24 -6.48
C PHE A 70 8.85 4.64 -7.58
N SER A 71 8.84 5.94 -7.93
CA SER A 71 8.19 6.51 -9.10
C SER A 71 9.11 7.53 -9.79
N THR A 72 8.95 7.70 -11.11
CA THR A 72 9.61 8.78 -11.86
C THR A 72 9.01 10.16 -11.58
N SER A 73 7.83 10.22 -10.99
CA SER A 73 7.22 11.46 -10.50
C SER A 73 7.60 11.69 -9.05
N TRP A 74 8.21 12.82 -8.77
CA TRP A 74 8.63 13.22 -7.42
C TRP A 74 7.48 13.22 -6.41
N SER A 75 6.34 13.80 -6.78
CA SER A 75 5.17 13.87 -5.90
C SER A 75 4.59 12.49 -5.59
N ILE A 76 4.51 11.63 -6.61
CA ILE A 76 4.02 10.25 -6.43
C ILE A 76 4.99 9.45 -5.57
N MET A 77 6.29 9.55 -5.80
CA MET A 77 7.30 8.86 -5.01
C MET A 77 7.24 9.25 -3.52
N ASN A 78 7.07 10.54 -3.22
CA ASN A 78 6.91 10.99 -1.84
C ASN A 78 5.65 10.41 -1.17
N MET A 79 4.52 10.35 -1.90
CA MET A 79 3.30 9.71 -1.39
C MET A 79 3.49 8.20 -1.17
N GLN A 80 4.14 7.51 -2.09
CA GLN A 80 4.43 6.07 -1.97
C GLN A 80 5.33 5.79 -0.77
N ARG A 81 6.41 6.54 -0.58
CA ARG A 81 7.30 6.40 0.58
C ARG A 81 6.56 6.65 1.88
N TYR A 82 5.76 7.71 1.96
CA TYR A 82 4.92 7.96 3.13
C TYR A 82 4.00 6.76 3.42
N SER A 83 3.37 6.19 2.37
CA SER A 83 2.50 5.01 2.53
C SER A 83 3.27 3.80 3.04
N THR A 84 4.46 3.53 2.51
CA THR A 84 5.32 2.42 2.93
C THR A 84 5.76 2.58 4.38
N GLU A 85 6.18 3.78 4.78
CA GLU A 85 6.52 4.09 6.18
C GLU A 85 5.32 3.90 7.11
N LEU A 86 4.13 4.37 6.70
CA LEU A 86 2.91 4.19 7.47
C LEU A 86 2.58 2.70 7.65
N TYR A 87 2.57 1.93 6.57
CA TYR A 87 2.19 0.51 6.62
C TYR A 87 3.14 -0.32 7.47
N SER A 88 4.42 0.02 7.51
CA SER A 88 5.41 -0.69 8.32
C SER A 88 5.15 -0.62 9.83
N GLY A 89 4.46 0.42 10.30
CA GLY A 89 4.13 0.62 11.72
C GLY A 89 2.63 0.49 12.05
N LEU A 90 1.76 0.46 11.03
CA LEU A 90 0.32 0.62 11.23
C LEU A 90 -0.30 -0.52 12.05
N ALA A 91 0.13 -1.76 11.84
CA ALA A 91 -0.36 -2.91 12.61
C ALA A 91 -0.20 -2.72 14.13
N GLN A 92 0.92 -2.12 14.55
CA GLN A 92 1.18 -1.82 15.95
C GLN A 92 0.39 -0.59 16.42
N GLU A 93 0.25 0.43 15.57
CA GLU A 93 -0.47 1.67 15.91
C GLU A 93 -1.96 1.41 16.16
N VAL A 94 -2.58 0.53 15.37
CA VAL A 94 -4.02 0.23 15.46
C VAL A 94 -4.36 -1.06 16.21
N ASP A 95 -3.34 -1.76 16.73
CA ASP A 95 -3.47 -3.06 17.42
C ASP A 95 -4.27 -4.09 16.60
N TYR A 96 -3.98 -4.14 15.29
CA TYR A 96 -4.65 -5.05 14.36
C TYR A 96 -3.62 -5.72 13.45
N PRO A 97 -3.64 -7.08 13.33
CA PRO A 97 -2.70 -7.79 12.49
C PRO A 97 -2.91 -7.44 11.01
N MET A 98 -1.85 -6.98 10.36
CA MET A 98 -1.84 -6.73 8.92
C MET A 98 -0.80 -7.60 8.24
N ASN A 99 -1.16 -8.10 7.07
CA ASN A 99 -0.29 -8.92 6.23
C ASN A 99 0.51 -8.00 5.29
N TYR A 100 1.45 -7.23 5.85
CA TYR A 100 2.38 -6.39 5.11
C TYR A 100 3.77 -6.99 5.10
N HIS A 101 4.31 -7.24 3.91
CA HIS A 101 5.64 -7.82 3.73
C HIS A 101 6.51 -6.91 2.87
N MET A 102 7.68 -6.56 3.38
CA MET A 102 8.71 -5.83 2.63
C MET A 102 9.63 -6.84 1.93
N THR A 103 9.17 -7.36 0.79
CA THR A 103 9.84 -8.43 0.04
C THR A 103 10.83 -7.92 -1.01
N GLY A 104 10.80 -6.63 -1.28
CA GLY A 104 11.47 -6.02 -2.41
C GLY A 104 10.78 -6.30 -3.74
N SER A 105 11.16 -5.58 -4.78
CA SER A 105 10.71 -5.81 -6.15
C SER A 105 11.86 -5.84 -7.15
N ILE A 106 11.63 -6.53 -8.27
CA ILE A 106 12.56 -6.62 -9.37
C ILE A 106 11.87 -6.26 -10.68
N ARG A 107 12.50 -5.39 -11.47
CA ARG A 107 12.05 -4.99 -12.81
C ARG A 107 13.05 -5.47 -13.83
N LEU A 108 12.66 -6.42 -14.68
CA LEU A 108 13.56 -7.07 -15.62
C LEU A 108 13.82 -6.19 -16.85
N GLY A 109 15.07 -6.12 -17.28
CA GLY A 109 15.54 -5.37 -18.44
C GLY A 109 16.01 -6.29 -19.56
N HIS A 110 15.31 -6.24 -20.72
CA HIS A 110 15.60 -7.04 -21.89
C HIS A 110 16.41 -6.28 -22.96
N SER A 111 16.46 -4.95 -22.90
CA SER A 111 17.16 -4.13 -23.89
C SER A 111 18.16 -3.17 -23.25
N LYS A 112 19.09 -2.67 -24.08
CA LYS A 112 20.06 -1.65 -23.66
C LYS A 112 19.37 -0.35 -23.24
N GLU A 113 18.33 0.05 -23.94
CA GLU A 113 17.53 1.25 -23.66
C GLU A 113 16.85 1.13 -22.30
N ARG A 114 16.30 -0.05 -22.01
CA ARG A 114 15.69 -0.33 -20.70
C ARG A 114 16.70 -0.25 -19.56
N MET A 115 17.90 -0.76 -19.77
CA MET A 115 18.97 -0.64 -18.77
C MET A 115 19.42 0.81 -18.55
N GLN A 116 19.48 1.63 -19.61
CA GLN A 116 19.76 3.06 -19.48
C GLN A 116 18.67 3.80 -18.70
N GLU A 117 17.41 3.40 -18.86
CA GLU A 117 16.29 3.91 -18.09
C GLU A 117 16.42 3.51 -16.60
N PHE A 118 16.83 2.28 -16.33
CA PHE A 118 17.08 1.81 -14.96
C PHE A 118 18.24 2.54 -14.28
N GLU A 119 19.32 2.86 -15.01
CA GLU A 119 20.40 3.68 -14.44
C GLU A 119 19.92 5.10 -14.07
N ARG A 120 19.07 5.70 -14.89
CA ARG A 120 18.44 6.98 -14.53
C ARG A 120 17.52 6.84 -13.30
N ALA A 121 16.71 5.79 -13.27
CA ALA A 121 15.81 5.50 -12.14
C ALA A 121 16.60 5.29 -10.84
N LYS A 122 17.69 4.51 -10.90
CA LYS A 122 18.61 4.32 -9.78
C LYS A 122 19.17 5.64 -9.28
N GLY A 123 19.68 6.50 -10.17
CA GLY A 123 20.21 7.82 -9.80
C GLY A 123 19.16 8.70 -9.13
N MET A 124 17.92 8.70 -9.63
CA MET A 124 16.80 9.42 -9.01
C MET A 124 16.46 8.87 -7.63
N GLY A 125 16.37 7.55 -7.49
CA GLY A 125 16.07 6.90 -6.20
C GLY A 125 17.17 7.17 -5.17
N GLN A 126 18.44 7.03 -5.56
CA GLN A 126 19.58 7.31 -4.68
C GLN A 126 19.64 8.77 -4.22
N TYR A 127 19.30 9.71 -5.09
CA TYR A 127 19.18 11.12 -4.70
C TYR A 127 18.11 11.33 -3.60
N GLN A 128 17.10 10.45 -3.55
CA GLN A 128 16.07 10.43 -2.51
C GLN A 128 16.44 9.61 -1.27
N GLY A 129 17.66 9.04 -1.23
CA GLY A 129 18.07 8.17 -0.14
C GLY A 129 17.48 6.75 -0.20
N MET A 130 17.00 6.31 -1.38
CA MET A 130 16.50 4.95 -1.58
C MET A 130 17.66 4.00 -1.94
N ASP A 131 17.60 2.76 -1.46
CA ASP A 131 18.60 1.71 -1.74
C ASP A 131 18.26 0.93 -3.02
N ILE A 132 18.08 1.68 -4.12
CA ILE A 132 17.81 1.09 -5.44
C ILE A 132 19.13 0.69 -6.10
N SER A 133 19.20 -0.54 -6.63
CA SER A 133 20.37 -1.12 -7.27
C SER A 133 20.05 -1.73 -8.63
N ILE A 134 21.13 -1.90 -9.44
CA ILE A 134 21.07 -2.69 -10.67
C ILE A 134 21.68 -4.05 -10.37
N LEU A 135 20.94 -5.10 -10.69
CA LEU A 135 21.39 -6.49 -10.55
C LEU A 135 21.89 -7.03 -11.90
N GLY A 136 23.04 -7.69 -11.86
CA GLY A 136 23.54 -8.52 -12.96
C GLY A 136 22.81 -9.86 -13.05
N LEU A 137 23.07 -10.63 -14.12
CA LEU A 137 22.34 -11.89 -14.38
C LEU A 137 22.57 -12.94 -13.28
N ASP A 138 23.79 -13.03 -12.75
CA ASP A 138 24.12 -13.97 -11.68
C ASP A 138 23.40 -13.59 -10.36
N GLU A 139 23.33 -12.31 -10.05
CA GLU A 139 22.63 -11.80 -8.87
C GLU A 139 21.12 -12.05 -8.97
N ILE A 140 20.54 -11.85 -10.17
CA ILE A 140 19.14 -12.17 -10.45
C ILE A 140 18.89 -13.67 -10.21
N LYS A 141 19.72 -14.54 -10.78
CA LYS A 141 19.57 -15.99 -10.67
C LYS A 141 19.73 -16.48 -9.23
N ASN A 142 20.66 -15.91 -8.49
CA ASN A 142 20.88 -16.25 -7.08
C ASN A 142 19.71 -15.81 -6.19
N LYS A 143 19.16 -14.61 -6.41
CA LYS A 143 18.07 -14.04 -5.61
C LYS A 143 16.71 -14.62 -6.00
N TYR A 144 16.52 -14.92 -7.28
CA TYR A 144 15.29 -15.40 -7.88
C TYR A 144 15.55 -16.62 -8.79
N PRO A 145 15.78 -17.81 -8.24
CA PRO A 145 16.20 -19.00 -9.00
C PRO A 145 15.25 -19.43 -10.12
N PHE A 146 13.96 -19.02 -10.02
CA PHE A 146 12.93 -19.37 -11.01
C PHE A 146 12.90 -18.45 -12.24
N ILE A 147 13.64 -17.30 -12.20
CA ILE A 147 13.69 -16.39 -13.34
C ILE A 147 14.65 -16.93 -14.39
N GLU A 148 14.19 -17.06 -15.63
CA GLU A 148 15.05 -17.32 -16.79
C GLU A 148 15.77 -16.03 -17.18
N THR A 149 17.10 -16.12 -17.38
CA THR A 149 17.96 -14.95 -17.57
C THR A 149 18.57 -14.86 -18.97
N HIS A 150 18.30 -15.82 -19.87
CA HIS A 150 18.96 -15.95 -21.17
C HIS A 150 18.77 -14.75 -22.11
N ASP A 151 17.65 -14.02 -21.97
CA ASP A 151 17.30 -12.85 -22.79
C ASP A 151 17.38 -11.53 -22.02
N LEU A 152 17.81 -11.57 -20.74
CA LEU A 152 17.94 -10.40 -19.90
C LEU A 152 19.29 -9.69 -20.10
N LYS A 153 19.31 -8.40 -19.78
CA LYS A 153 20.51 -7.57 -19.69
C LYS A 153 20.84 -7.17 -18.25
N GLY A 154 19.88 -7.34 -17.34
CA GLY A 154 19.96 -6.99 -15.93
C GLY A 154 18.60 -6.66 -15.36
N ALA A 155 18.57 -6.13 -14.18
CA ALA A 155 17.33 -5.72 -13.52
C ALA A 155 17.53 -4.51 -12.61
N LEU A 156 16.46 -3.74 -12.39
CA LEU A 156 16.37 -2.77 -11.32
C LEU A 156 15.75 -3.45 -10.10
N TYR A 157 16.40 -3.33 -8.96
CA TYR A 157 15.95 -3.88 -7.68
C TYR A 157 15.69 -2.77 -6.67
N ASP A 158 14.52 -2.82 -6.02
CA ASP A 158 14.16 -1.96 -4.90
C ASP A 158 13.82 -2.83 -3.69
N PRO A 159 14.66 -2.84 -2.64
CA PRO A 159 14.43 -3.63 -1.45
C PRO A 159 13.28 -3.13 -0.57
N SER A 160 12.84 -1.87 -0.76
CA SER A 160 11.82 -1.22 0.05
C SER A 160 10.40 -1.50 -0.44
N ASP A 161 10.25 -2.02 -1.66
CA ASP A 161 8.96 -2.43 -2.20
C ASP A 161 8.41 -3.64 -1.44
N GLY A 162 7.09 -3.75 -1.39
CA GLY A 162 6.43 -4.83 -0.66
C GLY A 162 5.07 -5.19 -1.23
N ASP A 163 4.38 -6.00 -0.46
CA ASP A 163 2.99 -6.38 -0.71
C ASP A 163 2.17 -6.29 0.58
N ILE A 164 0.88 -6.09 0.42
CA ILE A 164 -0.08 -6.00 1.52
C ILE A 164 -1.40 -6.61 1.10
N ASP A 165 -2.14 -7.18 2.04
CA ASP A 165 -3.55 -7.50 1.81
C ASP A 165 -4.37 -6.20 1.81
N PRO A 166 -4.95 -5.79 0.66
CA PRO A 166 -5.67 -4.53 0.57
C PRO A 166 -6.93 -4.48 1.44
N ALA A 167 -7.55 -5.63 1.70
CA ALA A 167 -8.74 -5.72 2.54
C ALA A 167 -8.37 -5.55 4.02
N GLN A 168 -7.27 -6.15 4.46
CA GLN A 168 -6.77 -5.99 5.83
C GLN A 168 -6.29 -4.56 6.11
N LEU A 169 -5.74 -3.88 5.10
CA LEU A 169 -5.32 -2.48 5.22
C LEU A 169 -6.50 -1.53 5.45
N THR A 170 -7.68 -1.87 4.97
CA THR A 170 -8.86 -1.00 4.98
C THR A 170 -9.75 -1.20 6.19
#